data_6744080fe73995798df4cf18246be6bd
#
_entry.id   6744080fe73995798df4cf18246be6bd
#
_cell.length_a   1.000
_cell.length_b   1.000
_cell.length_c   1.000
_cell.angle_alpha   90.00
_cell.angle_beta   90.00
_cell.angle_gamma   90.00
#
_symmetry.space_group_name_H-M   'P 1'
#
loop_
_entity.id
_entity.type
_entity.pdbx_description
1 polymer ?
#
loop_
_entity_poly.entity_id
_entity_poly.type
_entity_poly.pdbx_seq_one_letter_code
_entity_poly.pdbx_strand_id
1 'polypeptide(L)'
;MSLFEKLSKIDVNKHKKKKGQFDYLSWPLAIQELLKVCPDATWQVHEYSNEDGLVAPYMTTNAGCFVRVSVTCDEITRSQVHPVTDNRNQTIAQPTAQDINTSIQRCLAKAIALHGLGLYIFAGEDLPEPDALNSKQRGELLGVVKKLKNKSLESDILRKMDNLQINVRNYEASIEKLNEMIKDKGDE
;
A
#
# COMPACT_ATOMS: atom_id res chain seq x y z
N MET A 1 12.32 -13.63 -12.36
CA MET A 1 11.36 -13.02 -11.39
C MET A 1 10.19 -12.48 -12.18
N SER A 2 8.98 -12.97 -11.91
CA SER A 2 7.77 -12.53 -12.60
C SER A 2 7.43 -11.07 -12.29
N LEU A 3 6.60 -10.43 -13.12
CA LEU A 3 6.10 -9.07 -12.85
C LEU A 3 5.42 -8.99 -11.48
N PHE A 4 4.58 -9.98 -11.16
CA PHE A 4 3.89 -10.07 -9.87
C PHE A 4 4.87 -10.06 -8.69
N GLU A 5 5.95 -10.86 -8.78
CA GLU A 5 6.98 -10.90 -7.73
C GLU A 5 7.74 -9.58 -7.59
N LYS A 6 7.98 -8.86 -8.69
CA LYS A 6 8.62 -7.54 -8.64
C LYS A 6 7.72 -6.52 -7.94
N LEU A 7 6.44 -6.46 -8.33
CA LEU A 7 5.47 -5.51 -7.79
C LEU A 7 5.09 -5.81 -6.33
N SER A 8 4.96 -7.10 -5.96
CA SER A 8 4.60 -7.51 -4.60
C SER A 8 5.67 -7.20 -3.55
N LYS A 9 6.93 -7.01 -3.97
CA LYS A 9 8.04 -6.62 -3.08
C LYS A 9 8.10 -5.14 -2.77
N ILE A 10 7.37 -4.30 -3.51
CA ILE A 10 7.35 -2.86 -3.28
C ILE A 10 6.55 -2.59 -1.99
N ASP A 11 7.24 -2.03 -1.00
CA ASP A 11 6.60 -1.61 0.23
C ASP A 11 5.91 -0.26 0.05
N VAL A 12 4.59 -0.28 -0.05
CA VAL A 12 3.75 0.92 -0.16
C VAL A 12 3.15 1.35 1.19
N ASN A 13 3.49 0.70 2.30
CA ASN A 13 2.96 1.03 3.64
C ASN A 13 3.25 2.48 4.05
N LYS A 14 4.43 3.00 3.68
CA LYS A 14 4.81 4.39 3.99
C LYS A 14 3.89 5.43 3.33
N HIS A 15 3.18 5.02 2.31
CA HIS A 15 2.33 5.88 1.47
C HIS A 15 0.83 5.56 1.60
N LYS A 16 0.48 4.53 2.36
CA LYS A 16 -0.92 4.23 2.63
C LYS A 16 -1.54 5.33 3.48
N LYS A 17 -2.77 5.68 3.16
CA LYS A 17 -3.57 6.61 3.95
C LYS A 17 -4.70 5.85 4.61
N LYS A 18 -5.05 6.22 5.84
CA LYS A 18 -6.24 5.70 6.49
C LYS A 18 -7.48 6.47 6.08
N LYS A 19 -8.55 5.76 5.76
CA LYS A 19 -9.88 6.31 5.56
C LYS A 19 -10.85 5.50 6.44
N GLY A 20 -11.16 6.03 7.64
CA GLY A 20 -11.82 5.28 8.69
C GLY A 20 -10.94 4.12 9.17
N GLN A 21 -11.49 2.90 9.16
CA GLN A 21 -10.78 1.68 9.53
C GLN A 21 -10.04 1.00 8.36
N PHE A 22 -10.16 1.55 7.13
CA PHE A 22 -9.57 0.94 5.94
C PHE A 22 -8.27 1.64 5.53
N ASP A 23 -7.29 0.85 5.17
CA ASP A 23 -6.09 1.34 4.51
C ASP A 23 -6.38 1.60 3.03
N TYR A 24 -5.75 2.63 2.49
CA TYR A 24 -6.01 3.12 1.14
C TYR A 24 -4.69 3.47 0.45
N LEU A 25 -4.47 2.91 -0.72
CA LEU A 25 -3.42 3.31 -1.63
C LEU A 25 -4.01 4.28 -2.66
N SER A 26 -3.45 5.50 -2.74
CA SER A 26 -3.93 6.47 -3.71
C SER A 26 -3.62 6.01 -5.13
N TRP A 27 -4.58 6.19 -6.05
CA TRP A 27 -4.42 5.79 -7.45
C TRP A 27 -3.21 6.44 -8.17
N PRO A 28 -2.84 7.74 -7.91
CA PRO A 28 -1.66 8.31 -8.54
C PRO A 28 -0.37 7.61 -8.12
N LEU A 29 -0.26 7.24 -6.84
CA LEU A 29 0.89 6.49 -6.35
C LEU A 29 0.92 5.08 -6.94
N ALA A 30 -0.24 4.41 -7.02
CA ALA A 30 -0.33 3.10 -7.63
C ALA A 30 0.15 3.11 -9.08
N ILE A 31 -0.25 4.10 -9.88
CA ILE A 31 0.23 4.30 -11.25
C ILE A 31 1.73 4.59 -11.27
N GLN A 32 2.20 5.49 -10.42
CA GLN A 32 3.61 5.86 -10.37
C GLN A 32 4.51 4.65 -10.11
N GLU A 33 4.17 3.82 -9.14
CA GLU A 33 4.95 2.62 -8.81
C GLU A 33 4.82 1.54 -9.87
N LEU A 34 3.63 1.39 -10.49
CA LEU A 34 3.44 0.47 -11.62
C LEU A 34 4.35 0.86 -12.81
N LEU A 35 4.33 2.12 -13.22
CA LEU A 35 5.09 2.60 -14.39
C LEU A 35 6.60 2.58 -14.17
N LYS A 36 7.12 2.58 -12.94
CA LYS A 36 8.55 2.35 -12.66
C LYS A 36 8.98 0.92 -13.01
N VAL A 37 8.08 -0.04 -12.90
CA VAL A 37 8.37 -1.46 -13.13
C VAL A 37 7.93 -1.90 -14.52
N CYS A 38 6.82 -1.36 -15.01
CA CYS A 38 6.22 -1.63 -16.31
C CYS A 38 5.87 -0.30 -17.01
N PRO A 39 6.84 0.36 -17.68
CA PRO A 39 6.66 1.67 -18.31
C PRO A 39 5.56 1.68 -19.38
N ASP A 40 5.33 0.55 -20.04
CA ASP A 40 4.35 0.40 -21.12
C ASP A 40 2.96 -0.04 -20.59
N ALA A 41 2.74 -0.01 -19.28
CA ALA A 41 1.45 -0.36 -18.71
C ALA A 41 0.36 0.59 -19.21
N THR A 42 -0.77 0.02 -19.57
CA THR A 42 -1.96 0.76 -20.01
C THR A 42 -3.16 0.38 -19.15
N TRP A 43 -4.16 1.23 -19.13
CA TRP A 43 -5.43 0.94 -18.48
C TRP A 43 -6.61 1.43 -19.28
N GLN A 44 -7.74 0.77 -19.11
CA GLN A 44 -9.00 1.06 -19.78
C GLN A 44 -10.13 1.11 -18.76
N VAL A 45 -10.88 2.18 -18.77
CA VAL A 45 -12.20 2.27 -18.12
C VAL A 45 -13.22 1.70 -19.10
N HIS A 46 -14.00 0.69 -18.67
CA HIS A 46 -15.01 0.09 -19.50
C HIS A 46 -16.24 0.96 -19.55
N GLU A 47 -16.80 1.08 -20.75
CA GLU A 47 -18.02 1.84 -21.03
C GLU A 47 -19.18 0.87 -21.32
N TYR A 48 -20.39 1.28 -21.01
CA TYR A 48 -21.61 0.53 -21.16
C TYR A 48 -22.68 1.39 -21.84
N SER A 49 -23.39 0.81 -22.78
CA SER A 49 -24.55 1.47 -23.39
C SER A 49 -25.82 1.16 -22.59
N ASN A 50 -26.63 2.17 -22.32
CA ASN A 50 -27.97 1.97 -21.77
C ASN A 50 -28.99 1.65 -22.89
N GLU A 51 -30.27 1.46 -22.51
CA GLU A 51 -31.36 1.17 -23.45
C GLU A 51 -31.60 2.31 -24.46
N ASP A 52 -31.27 3.57 -24.11
CA ASP A 52 -31.37 4.75 -24.96
C ASP A 52 -30.16 4.93 -25.87
N GLY A 53 -29.17 4.03 -25.81
CA GLY A 53 -27.93 4.10 -26.58
C GLY A 53 -26.89 5.08 -26.03
N LEU A 54 -27.12 5.66 -24.84
CA LEU A 54 -26.14 6.53 -24.20
C LEU A 54 -25.01 5.69 -23.59
N VAL A 55 -23.78 6.12 -23.81
CA VAL A 55 -22.58 5.45 -23.31
C VAL A 55 -22.13 6.09 -22.00
N ALA A 56 -21.90 5.29 -20.98
CA ALA A 56 -21.46 5.73 -19.66
C ALA A 56 -20.35 4.81 -19.10
N PRO A 57 -19.40 5.33 -18.29
CA PRO A 57 -18.32 4.57 -17.71
C PRO A 57 -18.76 3.73 -16.48
N TYR A 58 -20.03 3.42 -16.39
CA TYR A 58 -20.59 2.61 -15.32
C TYR A 58 -21.80 1.81 -15.83
N MET A 59 -22.09 0.70 -15.16
CA MET A 59 -23.25 -0.15 -15.40
C MET A 59 -24.22 0.00 -14.23
N THR A 60 -25.52 0.15 -14.53
CA THR A 60 -26.59 0.13 -13.55
C THR A 60 -27.25 -1.23 -13.52
N THR A 61 -27.49 -1.76 -12.32
CA THR A 61 -28.20 -3.01 -12.06
C THR A 61 -29.16 -2.85 -10.90
N ASN A 62 -30.01 -3.85 -10.64
CA ASN A 62 -30.89 -3.88 -9.46
C ASN A 62 -30.10 -3.89 -8.13
N ALA A 63 -28.82 -4.28 -8.15
CA ALA A 63 -27.94 -4.31 -6.98
C ALA A 63 -27.18 -2.98 -6.78
N GLY A 64 -27.31 -2.02 -7.71
CA GLY A 64 -26.59 -0.74 -7.69
C GLY A 64 -25.75 -0.51 -8.94
N CYS A 65 -24.92 0.53 -8.89
CA CYS A 65 -24.04 0.90 -9.98
C CYS A 65 -22.64 0.32 -9.77
N PHE A 66 -21.98 -0.07 -10.89
CA PHE A 66 -20.65 -0.66 -10.91
C PHE A 66 -19.78 -0.02 -11.98
N VAL A 67 -18.50 0.09 -11.70
CA VAL A 67 -17.46 0.46 -12.65
C VAL A 67 -16.53 -0.73 -12.89
N ARG A 68 -15.89 -0.79 -14.04
CA ARG A 68 -14.88 -1.79 -14.36
C ARG A 68 -13.66 -1.12 -14.96
N VAL A 69 -12.49 -1.52 -14.47
CA VAL A 69 -11.21 -1.08 -15.02
C VAL A 69 -10.34 -2.28 -15.30
N SER A 70 -9.70 -2.28 -16.46
CA SER A 70 -8.67 -3.24 -16.83
C SER A 70 -7.31 -2.55 -16.84
N VAL A 71 -6.28 -3.26 -16.40
CA VAL A 71 -4.87 -2.83 -16.47
C VAL A 71 -4.11 -3.90 -17.21
N THR A 72 -3.34 -3.49 -18.23
CA THR A 72 -2.46 -4.38 -19.01
C THR A 72 -1.02 -4.04 -18.73
N CYS A 73 -0.23 -5.03 -18.38
CA CYS A 73 1.19 -4.93 -18.11
C CYS A 73 1.89 -6.22 -18.55
N ASP A 74 2.96 -6.12 -19.32
CA ASP A 74 3.66 -7.27 -19.94
C ASP A 74 2.68 -8.24 -20.65
N GLU A 75 1.78 -7.71 -21.48
CA GLU A 75 0.75 -8.45 -22.22
C GLU A 75 -0.32 -9.15 -21.36
N ILE A 76 -0.21 -9.05 -20.03
CA ILE A 76 -1.19 -9.61 -19.11
C ILE A 76 -2.21 -8.54 -18.74
N THR A 77 -3.49 -8.79 -19.06
CA THR A 77 -4.60 -7.92 -18.68
C THR A 77 -5.32 -8.49 -17.46
N ARG A 78 -5.46 -7.64 -16.41
CA ARG A 78 -6.26 -7.94 -15.23
C ARG A 78 -7.36 -6.92 -15.07
N SER A 79 -8.56 -7.38 -14.76
CA SER A 79 -9.74 -6.54 -14.63
C SER A 79 -10.30 -6.60 -13.22
N GLN A 80 -10.76 -5.47 -12.73
CA GLN A 80 -11.47 -5.33 -11.46
C GLN A 80 -12.85 -4.72 -11.71
N VAL A 81 -13.84 -5.19 -10.98
CA VAL A 81 -15.17 -4.58 -10.87
C VAL A 81 -15.31 -3.98 -9.47
N HIS A 82 -15.85 -2.78 -9.39
CA HIS A 82 -16.03 -2.08 -8.12
C HIS A 82 -17.42 -1.44 -8.04
N PRO A 83 -18.17 -1.63 -6.96
CA PRO A 83 -19.45 -0.95 -6.77
C PRO A 83 -19.24 0.55 -6.56
N VAL A 84 -20.19 1.35 -6.99
CA VAL A 84 -20.20 2.79 -6.68
C VAL A 84 -20.70 2.96 -5.24
N THR A 85 -19.80 3.41 -4.36
CA THR A 85 -20.06 3.50 -2.92
C THR A 85 -19.67 4.86 -2.36
N ASP A 86 -20.31 5.23 -1.27
CA ASP A 86 -19.97 6.40 -0.46
C ASP A 86 -18.68 6.20 0.35
N ASN A 87 -18.42 7.14 1.25
CA ASN A 87 -17.24 7.12 2.13
C ASN A 87 -17.32 6.04 3.23
N ARG A 88 -18.50 5.45 3.45
CA ARG A 88 -18.74 4.38 4.41
C ARG A 88 -18.85 3.00 3.73
N ASN A 89 -18.48 2.93 2.43
CA ASN A 89 -18.64 1.75 1.58
C ASN A 89 -20.09 1.28 1.43
N GLN A 90 -21.08 2.18 1.60
CA GLN A 90 -22.47 1.88 1.32
C GLN A 90 -22.79 2.17 -0.14
N THR A 91 -23.53 1.28 -0.79
CA THR A 91 -23.95 1.43 -2.19
C THR A 91 -24.77 2.69 -2.39
N ILE A 92 -24.44 3.48 -3.40
CA ILE A 92 -25.20 4.68 -3.79
C ILE A 92 -26.17 4.28 -4.90
N ALA A 93 -27.48 4.44 -4.65
CA ALA A 93 -28.51 4.07 -5.62
C ALA A 93 -28.54 5.02 -6.84
N GLN A 94 -28.27 6.31 -6.61
CA GLN A 94 -28.21 7.34 -7.64
C GLN A 94 -26.90 8.12 -7.51
N PRO A 95 -25.79 7.60 -8.06
CA PRO A 95 -24.49 8.21 -7.90
C PRO A 95 -24.37 9.48 -8.74
N THR A 96 -23.68 10.47 -8.21
CA THR A 96 -23.22 11.64 -8.95
C THR A 96 -22.03 11.29 -9.84
N ALA A 97 -21.70 12.16 -10.81
CA ALA A 97 -20.49 12.00 -11.60
C ALA A 97 -19.22 11.93 -10.76
N GLN A 98 -19.18 12.63 -9.60
CA GLN A 98 -18.06 12.59 -8.68
C GLN A 98 -17.95 11.22 -7.96
N ASP A 99 -19.06 10.61 -7.61
CA ASP A 99 -19.08 9.28 -6.98
C ASP A 99 -18.57 8.22 -7.97
N ILE A 100 -19.01 8.32 -9.23
CA ILE A 100 -18.55 7.43 -10.32
C ILE A 100 -17.04 7.62 -10.53
N ASN A 101 -16.55 8.85 -10.68
CA ASN A 101 -15.13 9.14 -10.85
C ASN A 101 -14.30 8.61 -9.67
N THR A 102 -14.77 8.80 -8.44
CA THR A 102 -14.11 8.27 -7.24
C THR A 102 -14.04 6.75 -7.26
N SER A 103 -15.11 6.08 -7.69
CA SER A 103 -15.18 4.63 -7.78
C SER A 103 -14.29 4.08 -8.90
N ILE A 104 -14.17 4.77 -10.03
CA ILE A 104 -13.21 4.44 -11.10
C ILE A 104 -11.78 4.49 -10.56
N GLN A 105 -11.42 5.54 -9.83
CA GLN A 105 -10.07 5.68 -9.24
C GLN A 105 -9.75 4.58 -8.22
N ARG A 106 -10.73 4.19 -7.39
CA ARG A 106 -10.60 3.06 -6.46
C ARG A 106 -10.47 1.73 -7.21
N CYS A 107 -11.25 1.56 -8.27
CA CYS A 107 -11.23 0.37 -9.13
C CYS A 107 -9.86 0.23 -9.81
N LEU A 108 -9.31 1.33 -10.34
CA LEU A 108 -7.98 1.36 -10.96
C LEU A 108 -6.88 0.93 -9.97
N ALA A 109 -6.86 1.49 -8.76
CA ALA A 109 -5.89 1.09 -7.74
C ALA A 109 -5.98 -0.40 -7.41
N LYS A 110 -7.18 -0.97 -7.32
CA LYS A 110 -7.41 -2.39 -7.10
C LYS A 110 -7.02 -3.25 -8.32
N ALA A 111 -7.27 -2.78 -9.54
CA ALA A 111 -6.84 -3.48 -10.75
C ALA A 111 -5.31 -3.56 -10.85
N ILE A 112 -4.61 -2.47 -10.47
CA ILE A 112 -3.15 -2.45 -10.35
C ILE A 112 -2.68 -3.45 -9.28
N ALA A 113 -3.36 -3.52 -8.15
CA ALA A 113 -3.01 -4.44 -7.07
C ALA A 113 -3.10 -5.92 -7.50
N LEU A 114 -3.97 -6.27 -8.43
CA LEU A 114 -4.03 -7.62 -8.98
C LEU A 114 -2.73 -8.02 -9.70
N HIS A 115 -1.92 -7.07 -10.15
CA HIS A 115 -0.57 -7.31 -10.68
C HIS A 115 0.49 -7.48 -9.58
N GLY A 116 0.13 -7.33 -8.31
CA GLY A 116 0.99 -7.56 -7.14
C GLY A 116 1.21 -6.32 -6.26
N LEU A 117 1.07 -5.10 -6.80
CA LEU A 117 1.41 -3.87 -6.08
C LEU A 117 0.44 -3.59 -4.91
N GLY A 118 0.95 -3.71 -3.69
CA GLY A 118 0.17 -3.40 -2.49
C GLY A 118 -1.09 -4.25 -2.31
N LEU A 119 -1.14 -5.46 -2.88
CA LEU A 119 -2.30 -6.36 -2.81
C LEU A 119 -2.72 -6.66 -1.36
N TYR A 120 -1.74 -6.78 -0.46
CA TYR A 120 -1.95 -7.02 0.97
C TYR A 120 -2.78 -5.93 1.67
N ILE A 121 -2.73 -4.68 1.20
CA ILE A 121 -3.56 -3.58 1.75
C ILE A 121 -5.06 -3.88 1.56
N PHE A 122 -5.42 -4.47 0.42
CA PHE A 122 -6.81 -4.78 0.09
C PHE A 122 -7.30 -6.10 0.70
N ALA A 123 -6.39 -6.95 1.14
CA ALA A 123 -6.71 -8.14 1.92
C ALA A 123 -7.07 -7.80 3.38
N GLY A 124 -6.88 -6.54 3.80
CA GLY A 124 -7.00 -6.13 5.19
C GLY A 124 -5.82 -6.61 6.04
N GLU A 125 -4.82 -7.19 5.38
CA GLU A 125 -3.58 -7.63 5.98
C GLU A 125 -2.53 -6.55 5.73
N ASP A 126 -1.86 -6.11 6.76
CA ASP A 126 -0.56 -5.47 6.61
C ASP A 126 0.41 -6.53 6.04
N LEU A 127 1.53 -6.09 5.47
CA LEU A 127 2.64 -7.03 5.21
C LEU A 127 2.75 -7.97 6.41
N PRO A 128 2.96 -9.29 6.19
CA PRO A 128 3.17 -10.22 7.30
C PRO A 128 4.03 -9.55 8.34
N GLU A 129 3.64 -9.64 9.61
CA GLU A 129 4.42 -9.04 10.70
C GLU A 129 5.89 -9.34 10.44
N PRO A 130 6.75 -8.34 10.40
CA PRO A 130 8.15 -8.59 10.13
C PRO A 130 8.71 -9.48 11.22
N ASP A 131 9.56 -10.41 10.86
CA ASP A 131 10.21 -11.28 11.84
C ASP A 131 10.87 -10.43 12.93
N ALA A 132 10.72 -10.87 14.17
CA ALA A 132 11.42 -10.27 15.30
C ALA A 132 12.94 -10.40 15.10
N LEU A 133 13.68 -9.47 15.65
CA LEU A 133 15.14 -9.57 15.66
C LEU A 133 15.58 -10.87 16.39
N ASN A 134 16.52 -11.58 15.79
CA ASN A 134 17.14 -12.73 16.47
C ASN A 134 18.01 -12.25 17.64
N SER A 135 18.41 -13.19 18.51
CA SER A 135 19.16 -12.88 19.73
C SER A 135 20.47 -12.12 19.46
N LYS A 136 21.14 -12.43 18.35
CA LYS A 136 22.38 -11.74 17.93
C LYS A 136 22.10 -10.28 17.57
N GLN A 137 21.13 -10.03 16.69
CA GLN A 137 20.73 -8.70 16.27
C GLN A 137 20.23 -7.84 17.45
N ARG A 138 19.43 -8.42 18.36
CA ARG A 138 19.02 -7.74 19.60
C ARG A 138 20.22 -7.36 20.46
N GLY A 139 21.17 -8.28 20.62
CA GLY A 139 22.39 -8.05 21.40
C GLY A 139 23.27 -6.94 20.81
N GLU A 140 23.45 -6.93 19.49
CA GLU A 140 24.23 -5.91 18.79
C GLU A 140 23.58 -4.53 18.95
N LEU A 141 22.28 -4.41 18.73
CA LEU A 141 21.54 -3.16 18.83
C LEU A 141 21.58 -2.60 20.26
N LEU A 142 21.39 -3.44 21.27
CA LEU A 142 21.54 -3.06 22.69
C LEU A 142 22.98 -2.67 23.04
N GLY A 143 23.96 -3.33 22.45
CA GLY A 143 25.38 -2.96 22.63
C GLY A 143 25.69 -1.55 22.12
N VAL A 144 25.10 -1.16 21.00
CA VAL A 144 25.23 0.21 20.45
C VAL A 144 24.52 1.22 21.34
N VAL A 145 23.28 0.93 21.78
CA VAL A 145 22.49 1.83 22.65
C VAL A 145 23.18 2.08 24.00
N LYS A 146 23.79 1.05 24.59
CA LYS A 146 24.53 1.16 25.86
C LYS A 146 25.70 2.14 25.79
N LYS A 147 26.34 2.28 24.63
CA LYS A 147 27.44 3.26 24.42
C LYS A 147 26.95 4.71 24.58
N LEU A 148 25.68 4.96 24.29
CA LEU A 148 25.06 6.29 24.44
C LEU A 148 24.79 6.66 25.91
N LYS A 149 24.92 5.72 26.85
CA LYS A 149 24.70 5.91 28.32
C LYS A 149 23.35 6.58 28.65
N ASN A 150 22.32 6.32 27.86
CA ASN A 150 20.98 6.88 28.01
C ASN A 150 19.97 5.77 28.32
N LYS A 151 19.63 5.63 29.61
CA LYS A 151 18.68 4.61 30.09
C LYS A 151 17.27 4.75 29.52
N SER A 152 16.80 5.98 29.27
CA SER A 152 15.49 6.22 28.70
C SER A 152 15.44 5.70 27.25
N LEU A 153 16.49 5.98 26.46
CA LEU A 153 16.64 5.49 25.10
C LEU A 153 16.74 3.95 25.07
N GLU A 154 17.47 3.36 26.01
CA GLU A 154 17.59 1.89 26.12
C GLU A 154 16.22 1.24 26.35
N SER A 155 15.41 1.79 27.27
CA SER A 155 14.06 1.29 27.53
C SER A 155 13.12 1.47 26.33
N ASP A 156 13.24 2.59 25.60
CA ASP A 156 12.42 2.85 24.40
C ASP A 156 12.79 1.89 23.27
N ILE A 157 14.06 1.63 23.04
CA ILE A 157 14.54 0.67 22.04
C ILE A 157 14.09 -0.75 22.37
N LEU A 158 14.18 -1.18 23.63
CA LEU A 158 13.68 -2.49 24.09
C LEU A 158 12.19 -2.63 23.77
N ARG A 159 11.37 -1.63 24.15
CA ARG A 159 9.94 -1.63 23.85
C ARG A 159 9.66 -1.68 22.35
N LYS A 160 10.43 -0.95 21.53
CA LYS A 160 10.27 -0.95 20.07
C LYS A 160 10.63 -2.30 19.45
N MET A 161 11.62 -3.01 19.98
CA MET A 161 11.93 -4.37 19.55
C MET A 161 10.83 -5.37 19.94
N ASP A 162 10.27 -5.24 21.15
CA ASP A 162 9.21 -6.13 21.62
C ASP A 162 7.89 -5.92 20.88
N ASN A 163 7.62 -4.70 20.42
CA ASN A 163 6.43 -4.35 19.62
C ASN A 163 6.68 -4.42 18.11
N LEU A 164 7.75 -5.06 17.65
CA LEU A 164 8.14 -5.21 16.25
C LEU A 164 8.30 -3.87 15.48
N GLN A 165 8.36 -2.73 16.16
CA GLN A 165 8.67 -1.44 15.55
C GLN A 165 10.13 -1.37 15.09
N ILE A 166 11.03 -2.10 15.76
CA ILE A 166 12.37 -2.46 15.28
C ILE A 166 12.37 -3.97 15.03
N ASN A 167 12.63 -4.37 13.80
CA ASN A 167 12.49 -5.71 13.28
C ASN A 167 13.55 -5.99 12.21
N VAL A 168 13.58 -7.19 11.65
CA VAL A 168 14.58 -7.60 10.65
C VAL A 168 14.64 -6.67 9.44
N ARG A 169 13.50 -6.08 9.02
CA ARG A 169 13.44 -5.21 7.83
C ARG A 169 14.10 -3.85 8.02
N ASN A 170 14.13 -3.33 9.24
CA ASN A 170 14.67 -2.00 9.54
C ASN A 170 15.86 -2.03 10.51
N TYR A 171 16.38 -3.22 10.78
CA TYR A 171 17.49 -3.43 11.71
C TYR A 171 18.73 -2.62 11.32
N GLU A 172 19.18 -2.72 10.06
CA GLU A 172 20.39 -2.02 9.58
C GLU A 172 20.23 -0.49 9.69
N ALA A 173 19.11 0.04 9.24
CA ALA A 173 18.80 1.47 9.36
C ALA A 173 18.75 1.93 10.82
N SER A 174 18.27 1.07 11.72
CA SER A 174 18.22 1.37 13.16
C SER A 174 19.63 1.40 13.78
N ILE A 175 20.51 0.48 13.41
CA ILE A 175 21.92 0.45 13.83
C ILE A 175 22.65 1.67 13.32
N GLU A 176 22.49 2.02 12.03
CA GLU A 176 23.13 3.17 11.40
C GLU A 176 22.77 4.46 12.12
N LYS A 177 21.47 4.70 12.35
CA LYS A 177 20.98 5.87 13.07
C LYS A 177 21.54 5.98 14.48
N LEU A 178 21.65 4.87 15.21
CA LEU A 178 22.23 4.86 16.56
C LEU A 178 23.73 5.12 16.53
N ASN A 179 24.46 4.64 15.52
CA ASN A 179 25.88 4.92 15.35
C ASN A 179 26.14 6.41 14.99
N GLU A 180 25.27 7.04 14.20
CA GLU A 180 25.31 8.49 13.95
C GLU A 180 25.18 9.28 15.26
N MET A 181 24.21 8.92 16.09
CA MET A 181 24.03 9.56 17.41
C MET A 181 25.25 9.39 18.36
N ILE A 182 26.07 8.35 18.17
CA ILE A 182 27.32 8.16 18.92
C ILE A 182 28.40 9.11 18.41
N LYS A 183 28.50 9.27 17.07
CA LYS A 183 29.47 10.20 16.47
C LYS A 183 29.21 11.63 16.88
N ASP A 184 27.96 12.07 16.79
CA ASP A 184 27.57 13.44 17.18
C ASP A 184 27.86 13.76 18.65
N LYS A 185 27.84 12.76 19.54
CA LYS A 185 28.21 12.91 20.96
C LYS A 185 29.72 12.84 21.23
N GLY A 186 30.49 12.36 20.28
CA GLY A 186 31.95 12.25 20.43
C GLY A 186 32.69 13.51 19.98
N ASP A 187 32.00 14.41 19.28
CA ASP A 187 32.53 15.68 18.79
C ASP A 187 32.21 16.88 19.72
N GLU A 188 31.56 16.64 20.87
CA GLU A 188 31.35 17.58 21.96
C GLU A 188 32.30 17.26 23.14
#